data_0e3b3962c95362d4017869f670b26132
#
_entry.id   0e3b3962c95362d4017869f670b26132
#
_cell.length_a   1.000
_cell.length_b   1.000
_cell.length_c   1.000
_cell.angle_alpha   90.00
_cell.angle_beta   90.00
_cell.angle_gamma   90.00
#
_symmetry.space_group_name_H-M   'P 1'
#
loop_
_entity.id
_entity.type
_entity.pdbx_description
1 polymer ?
#
loop_
_entity_poly.entity_id
_entity_poly.type
_entity_poly.pdbx_seq_one_letter_code
_entity_poly.pdbx_strand_id
1 'polypeptide(L)'
;GDAAGQNMVGRATFAACGWILDHYEGIENFYLESNFATDKKASQINIMRTRGKRVTAEATIKREHLLEVMRVDPKQIDYHGRVAGVGSFLSGVNNTGLHSPNGITAMFIATGQDVANVSESSAAMMYSELTDDGDLYVSITIPSLIVATYGGGTGIGTQRECLELLDCYGRDRVYKFAEIVASVVLAGEISLASAISSSDWVSSHEQYGRNR
;
A
#
# COMPACT_ATOMS: atom_id res chain seq x y z
N GLY A 1 12.06 -11.82 1.92
CA GLY A 1 13.36 -11.54 1.33
C GLY A 1 13.35 -10.29 0.47
N ASP A 2 14.45 -9.95 -0.14
CA ASP A 2 14.61 -8.74 -0.96
C ASP A 2 14.00 -8.84 -2.35
N ALA A 3 13.74 -10.06 -2.83
CA ALA A 3 12.99 -10.32 -4.06
C ALA A 3 11.54 -10.68 -3.74
N ALA A 4 10.59 -10.32 -4.61
CA ALA A 4 9.20 -10.73 -4.49
C ALA A 4 9.01 -12.24 -4.74
N GLY A 5 9.86 -12.84 -5.57
CA GLY A 5 9.95 -14.31 -5.74
C GLY A 5 8.82 -14.95 -6.55
N GLN A 6 7.95 -14.17 -7.16
CA GLN A 6 6.75 -14.68 -7.85
C GLN A 6 7.07 -15.67 -8.98
N ASN A 7 8.03 -15.35 -9.85
CA ASN A 7 8.42 -16.24 -10.94
C ASN A 7 9.06 -17.54 -10.45
N MET A 8 9.84 -17.50 -9.36
CA MET A 8 10.45 -18.69 -8.76
C MET A 8 9.38 -19.61 -8.16
N VAL A 9 8.41 -19.04 -7.46
CA VAL A 9 7.27 -19.81 -6.91
C VAL A 9 6.45 -20.42 -8.03
N GLY A 10 6.13 -19.68 -9.08
CA GLY A 10 5.42 -20.19 -10.24
C GLY A 10 6.14 -21.37 -10.90
N ARG A 11 7.45 -21.29 -11.09
CA ARG A 11 8.26 -22.38 -11.62
C ARG A 11 8.26 -23.62 -10.72
N ALA A 12 8.41 -23.43 -9.41
CA ALA A 12 8.39 -24.53 -8.46
C ALA A 12 7.02 -25.22 -8.43
N THR A 13 5.94 -24.44 -8.45
CA THR A 13 4.57 -24.98 -8.51
C THR A 13 4.31 -25.72 -9.80
N PHE A 14 4.79 -25.21 -10.94
CA PHE A 14 4.69 -25.92 -12.22
C PHE A 14 5.35 -27.29 -12.17
N ALA A 15 6.56 -27.37 -11.65
CA ALA A 15 7.28 -28.64 -11.49
C ALA A 15 6.56 -29.61 -10.54
N ALA A 16 6.02 -29.09 -9.43
CA ALA A 16 5.24 -29.91 -8.49
C ALA A 16 3.94 -30.44 -9.12
N CYS A 17 3.23 -29.61 -9.89
CA CYS A 17 2.02 -30.03 -10.59
C CYS A 17 2.31 -31.08 -11.66
N GLY A 18 3.40 -30.94 -12.43
CA GLY A 18 3.84 -31.95 -13.38
C GLY A 18 4.12 -33.29 -12.70
N TRP A 19 4.85 -33.25 -11.58
CA TRP A 19 5.12 -34.45 -10.79
C TRP A 19 3.81 -35.14 -10.31
N ILE A 20 2.81 -34.36 -9.88
CA ILE A 20 1.50 -34.88 -9.46
C ILE A 20 0.80 -35.59 -10.64
N LEU A 21 0.77 -34.99 -11.84
CA LEU A 21 0.18 -35.59 -13.01
C LEU A 21 0.83 -36.94 -13.36
N ASP A 22 2.14 -37.05 -13.21
CA ASP A 22 2.90 -38.27 -13.53
C ASP A 22 2.71 -39.41 -12.52
N HIS A 23 2.27 -39.11 -11.29
CA HIS A 23 2.23 -40.09 -10.19
C HIS A 23 0.83 -40.39 -9.64
N TYR A 24 -0.18 -39.61 -10.03
CA TYR A 24 -1.56 -39.79 -9.54
C TYR A 24 -2.52 -39.95 -10.73
N GLU A 25 -3.29 -41.05 -10.72
CA GLU A 25 -4.35 -41.29 -11.70
C GLU A 25 -5.57 -40.39 -11.44
N GLY A 26 -6.32 -40.08 -12.50
CA GLY A 26 -7.59 -39.36 -12.41
C GLY A 26 -7.47 -37.82 -12.36
N ILE A 27 -6.24 -37.30 -12.48
CA ILE A 27 -5.99 -35.89 -12.63
C ILE A 27 -5.54 -35.64 -14.08
N GLU A 28 -6.32 -34.87 -14.83
CA GLU A 28 -6.04 -34.66 -16.26
C GLU A 28 -5.35 -33.34 -16.55
N ASN A 29 -5.63 -32.29 -15.75
CA ASN A 29 -5.16 -30.94 -16.00
C ASN A 29 -4.82 -30.20 -14.70
N PHE A 30 -3.96 -29.20 -14.79
CA PHE A 30 -3.75 -28.21 -13.74
C PHE A 30 -3.64 -26.80 -14.34
N TYR A 31 -3.90 -25.81 -13.50
CA TYR A 31 -3.75 -24.40 -13.84
C TYR A 31 -3.01 -23.70 -12.71
N LEU A 32 -1.92 -22.97 -13.03
CA LEU A 32 -1.11 -22.26 -12.03
C LEU A 32 -1.84 -21.05 -11.44
N GLU A 33 -2.78 -20.48 -12.20
CA GLU A 33 -3.58 -19.34 -11.77
C GLU A 33 -5.07 -19.65 -12.00
N SER A 34 -5.83 -19.61 -10.93
CA SER A 34 -7.27 -19.96 -10.95
C SER A 34 -8.11 -19.03 -10.06
N ASN A 35 -7.55 -17.89 -9.64
CA ASN A 35 -8.11 -16.96 -8.66
C ASN A 35 -8.32 -17.54 -7.24
N PHE A 36 -7.98 -18.80 -6.99
CA PHE A 36 -7.91 -19.35 -5.64
C PHE A 36 -6.66 -18.83 -4.91
N ALA A 37 -5.56 -18.66 -5.63
CA ALA A 37 -4.43 -17.87 -5.18
C ALA A 37 -4.84 -16.39 -5.15
N THR A 38 -4.54 -15.71 -4.07
CA THR A 38 -4.99 -14.32 -3.83
C THR A 38 -3.95 -13.27 -4.22
N ASP A 39 -2.89 -13.66 -4.92
CA ASP A 39 -1.89 -12.69 -5.38
C ASP A 39 -2.50 -11.70 -6.37
N LYS A 40 -2.08 -10.46 -6.27
CA LYS A 40 -2.61 -9.33 -7.08
C LYS A 40 -4.12 -9.10 -6.91
N LYS A 41 -4.69 -9.53 -5.78
CA LYS A 41 -6.11 -9.39 -5.47
C LYS A 41 -6.31 -8.56 -4.21
N ALA A 42 -7.30 -7.69 -4.21
CA ALA A 42 -7.85 -7.10 -3.01
C ALA A 42 -8.70 -8.17 -2.30
N SER A 43 -8.21 -8.68 -1.18
CA SER A 43 -8.78 -9.87 -0.54
C SER A 43 -8.61 -9.82 0.98
N GLN A 44 -9.64 -10.26 1.71
CA GLN A 44 -9.57 -10.37 3.16
C GLN A 44 -8.48 -11.34 3.63
N ILE A 45 -8.20 -12.38 2.85
CA ILE A 45 -7.14 -13.34 3.14
C ILE A 45 -5.78 -12.65 3.16
N ASN A 46 -5.52 -11.71 2.25
CA ASN A 46 -4.27 -10.96 2.20
C ASN A 46 -4.09 -10.02 3.40
N ILE A 47 -5.17 -9.55 4.00
CA ILE A 47 -5.12 -8.77 5.26
C ILE A 47 -4.76 -9.67 6.43
N MET A 48 -5.36 -10.85 6.51
CA MET A 48 -5.18 -11.79 7.63
C MET A 48 -3.90 -12.61 7.52
N ARG A 49 -3.52 -12.99 6.31
CA ARG A 49 -2.33 -13.79 6.00
C ARG A 49 -1.39 -13.00 5.11
N THR A 50 -0.53 -12.23 5.71
CA THR A 50 0.49 -11.46 5.00
C THR A 50 1.36 -12.36 4.16
N ARG A 51 1.39 -12.14 2.85
CA ARG A 51 2.35 -12.79 1.96
C ARG A 51 3.50 -11.86 1.52
N GLY A 52 3.34 -10.55 1.70
CA GLY A 52 4.37 -9.52 1.49
C GLY A 52 5.06 -9.11 2.79
N LYS A 53 5.21 -7.81 2.98
CA LYS A 53 5.67 -7.21 4.23
C LYS A 53 4.47 -6.59 4.94
N ARG A 54 4.35 -6.83 6.23
CA ARG A 54 3.44 -6.07 7.08
C ARG A 54 4.22 -4.90 7.66
N VAL A 55 3.77 -3.71 7.40
CA VAL A 55 4.45 -2.48 7.80
C VAL A 55 3.45 -1.50 8.38
N THR A 56 3.86 -0.79 9.43
CA THR A 56 3.11 0.31 10.03
C THR A 56 3.98 1.55 10.03
N ALA A 57 3.41 2.67 9.61
CA ALA A 57 3.98 3.99 9.79
C ALA A 57 3.03 4.82 10.68
N GLU A 58 3.60 5.62 11.56
CA GLU A 58 2.83 6.44 12.50
C GLU A 58 3.49 7.80 12.72
N ALA A 59 2.69 8.79 13.09
CA ALA A 59 3.16 10.11 13.45
C ALA A 59 2.18 10.80 14.42
N THR A 60 2.72 11.63 15.31
CA THR A 60 1.93 12.62 16.04
C THR A 60 2.17 13.99 15.42
N ILE A 61 1.11 14.60 14.89
CA ILE A 61 1.19 15.88 14.21
C ILE A 61 0.69 16.95 15.15
N LYS A 62 1.53 17.96 15.38
CA LYS A 62 1.19 19.10 16.22
C LYS A 62 0.00 19.85 15.66
N ARG A 63 -0.93 20.24 16.55
CA ARG A 63 -2.11 21.01 16.19
C ARG A 63 -1.78 22.26 15.40
N GLU A 64 -0.71 22.98 15.81
CA GLU A 64 -0.26 24.20 15.12
C GLU A 64 0.10 23.95 13.66
N HIS A 65 0.80 22.83 13.34
CA HIS A 65 1.16 22.48 11.96
C HIS A 65 -0.06 22.12 11.10
N LEU A 66 -1.06 21.46 11.71
CA LEU A 66 -2.31 21.16 10.98
C LEU A 66 -3.09 22.45 10.67
N LEU A 67 -3.14 23.39 11.61
CA LEU A 67 -3.83 24.65 11.38
C LEU A 67 -3.08 25.56 10.39
N GLU A 68 -1.77 25.72 10.55
CA GLU A 68 -0.98 26.68 9.75
C GLU A 68 -0.69 26.15 8.33
N VAL A 69 -0.30 24.87 8.20
CA VAL A 69 0.13 24.28 6.93
C VAL A 69 -1.03 23.62 6.21
N MET A 70 -1.80 22.80 6.93
CA MET A 70 -2.85 21.97 6.34
C MET A 70 -4.24 22.65 6.39
N ARG A 71 -4.36 23.77 7.10
CA ARG A 71 -5.59 24.58 7.25
C ARG A 71 -6.79 23.78 7.76
N VAL A 72 -6.54 22.83 8.65
CA VAL A 72 -7.57 21.95 9.20
C VAL A 72 -7.38 21.79 10.73
N ASP A 73 -8.48 21.77 11.48
CA ASP A 73 -8.44 21.44 12.89
C ASP A 73 -8.32 19.92 13.09
N PRO A 74 -7.45 19.42 13.97
CA PRO A 74 -7.32 17.99 14.27
C PRO A 74 -8.66 17.30 14.57
N LYS A 75 -9.59 17.98 15.22
CA LYS A 75 -10.93 17.45 15.52
C LYS A 75 -11.73 17.13 14.27
N GLN A 76 -11.55 17.89 13.18
CA GLN A 76 -12.24 17.64 11.93
C GLN A 76 -11.68 16.38 11.26
N ILE A 77 -10.37 16.18 11.27
CA ILE A 77 -9.73 14.97 10.73
C ILE A 77 -10.16 13.75 11.54
N ASP A 78 -10.15 13.82 12.86
CA ASP A 78 -10.56 12.72 13.74
C ASP A 78 -12.04 12.37 13.52
N TYR A 79 -12.92 13.37 13.42
CA TYR A 79 -14.33 13.14 13.12
C TYR A 79 -14.52 12.51 11.74
N HIS A 80 -13.82 13.01 10.72
CA HIS A 80 -13.83 12.44 9.37
C HIS A 80 -13.36 10.98 9.38
N GLY A 81 -12.31 10.65 10.10
CA GLY A 81 -11.80 9.28 10.25
C GLY A 81 -12.86 8.32 10.81
N ARG A 82 -13.64 8.76 11.80
CA ARG A 82 -14.76 7.95 12.35
C ARG A 82 -15.88 7.74 11.34
N VAL A 83 -16.24 8.77 10.59
CA VAL A 83 -17.26 8.66 9.51
C VAL A 83 -16.75 7.72 8.40
N ALA A 84 -15.51 7.89 7.96
CA ALA A 84 -14.90 7.04 6.94
C ALA A 84 -14.79 5.57 7.38
N GLY A 85 -14.49 5.32 8.65
CA GLY A 85 -14.44 3.98 9.22
C GLY A 85 -15.78 3.26 9.14
N VAL A 86 -16.88 3.94 9.51
CA VAL A 86 -18.24 3.40 9.35
C VAL A 86 -18.57 3.18 7.88
N GLY A 87 -18.23 4.13 7.00
CA GLY A 87 -18.43 4.00 5.56
C GLY A 87 -17.68 2.80 4.97
N SER A 88 -16.44 2.58 5.37
CA SER A 88 -15.63 1.43 4.94
C SER A 88 -16.26 0.10 5.34
N PHE A 89 -16.76 0.01 6.56
CA PHE A 89 -17.46 -1.19 7.03
C PHE A 89 -18.74 -1.46 6.23
N LEU A 90 -19.57 -0.44 6.02
CA LEU A 90 -20.83 -0.57 5.28
C LEU A 90 -20.64 -0.93 3.82
N SER A 91 -19.58 -0.42 3.18
CA SER A 91 -19.26 -0.71 1.78
C SER A 91 -18.47 -2.01 1.59
N GLY A 92 -17.99 -2.63 2.66
CA GLY A 92 -17.23 -3.88 2.61
C GLY A 92 -15.84 -3.75 2.00
N VAL A 93 -15.27 -2.54 1.96
CA VAL A 93 -13.92 -2.33 1.45
C VAL A 93 -12.87 -2.83 2.44
N ASN A 94 -11.73 -3.24 1.92
CA ASN A 94 -10.59 -3.69 2.71
C ASN A 94 -9.44 -2.67 2.78
N ASN A 95 -9.73 -1.44 2.40
CA ASN A 95 -8.84 -0.28 2.52
C ASN A 95 -9.61 0.85 3.19
N THR A 96 -9.19 1.28 4.36
CA THR A 96 -9.79 2.39 5.10
C THR A 96 -9.07 3.72 4.85
N GLY A 97 -7.99 3.72 4.05
CA GLY A 97 -7.34 4.90 3.54
C GLY A 97 -8.00 5.39 2.25
N LEU A 98 -7.63 6.59 1.84
CA LEU A 98 -8.16 7.26 0.65
C LEU A 98 -7.11 7.43 -0.45
N HIS A 99 -5.82 7.47 -0.08
CA HIS A 99 -4.70 7.82 -0.95
C HIS A 99 -3.75 6.66 -1.23
N SER A 100 -3.79 5.58 -0.44
CA SER A 100 -2.80 4.48 -0.53
C SER A 100 -2.58 3.97 -1.97
N PRO A 101 -3.61 3.73 -2.81
CA PRO A 101 -3.39 3.31 -4.19
C PRO A 101 -2.57 4.29 -5.02
N ASN A 102 -2.74 5.60 -4.82
CA ASN A 102 -2.01 6.64 -5.55
C ASN A 102 -0.52 6.63 -5.17
N GLY A 103 -0.22 6.66 -3.87
CA GLY A 103 1.15 6.66 -3.35
C GLY A 103 1.90 5.39 -3.73
N ILE A 104 1.28 4.22 -3.55
CA ILE A 104 1.85 2.93 -3.90
C ILE A 104 2.11 2.83 -5.41
N THR A 105 1.17 3.25 -6.25
CA THR A 105 1.33 3.23 -7.71
C THR A 105 2.52 4.07 -8.15
N ALA A 106 2.65 5.30 -7.64
CA ALA A 106 3.77 6.18 -7.96
C ALA A 106 5.10 5.55 -7.56
N MET A 107 5.21 5.04 -6.34
CA MET A 107 6.41 4.36 -5.84
C MET A 107 6.73 3.10 -6.65
N PHE A 108 5.73 2.31 -7.02
CA PHE A 108 5.92 1.08 -7.78
C PHE A 108 6.45 1.35 -9.19
N ILE A 109 5.89 2.34 -9.89
CA ILE A 109 6.38 2.72 -11.22
C ILE A 109 7.82 3.25 -11.13
N ALA A 110 8.09 4.15 -10.19
CA ALA A 110 9.41 4.77 -10.03
C ALA A 110 10.50 3.76 -9.68
N THR A 111 10.19 2.71 -8.93
CA THR A 111 11.18 1.77 -8.37
C THR A 111 11.16 0.39 -9.00
N GLY A 112 10.42 0.20 -10.11
CA GLY A 112 10.39 -1.05 -10.86
C GLY A 112 9.69 -2.21 -10.15
N GLN A 113 8.70 -1.90 -9.31
CA GLN A 113 7.85 -2.92 -8.70
C GLN A 113 6.81 -3.43 -9.70
N ASP A 114 6.24 -4.59 -9.42
CA ASP A 114 5.13 -5.13 -10.21
C ASP A 114 3.83 -4.35 -9.90
N VAL A 115 3.40 -3.50 -10.83
CA VAL A 115 2.22 -2.65 -10.67
C VAL A 115 0.91 -3.45 -10.49
N ALA A 116 0.86 -4.70 -10.91
CA ALA A 116 -0.30 -5.56 -10.66
C ALA A 116 -0.50 -5.84 -9.15
N ASN A 117 0.55 -5.72 -8.34
CA ASN A 117 0.47 -5.84 -6.89
C ASN A 117 -0.05 -4.57 -6.19
N VAL A 118 -0.34 -3.50 -6.90
CA VAL A 118 -0.94 -2.29 -6.30
C VAL A 118 -2.27 -2.62 -5.63
N SER A 119 -3.11 -3.42 -6.25
CA SER A 119 -4.42 -3.79 -5.67
C SER A 119 -4.30 -4.52 -4.33
N GLU A 120 -3.36 -5.46 -4.22
CA GLU A 120 -3.10 -6.20 -3.00
C GLU A 120 -2.40 -5.32 -1.94
N SER A 121 -1.39 -4.56 -2.36
CA SER A 121 -0.58 -3.71 -1.48
C SER A 121 -1.34 -2.48 -0.96
N SER A 122 -2.43 -2.09 -1.62
CA SER A 122 -3.25 -0.93 -1.23
C SER A 122 -4.22 -1.20 -0.09
N ALA A 123 -4.43 -2.46 0.30
CA ALA A 123 -5.20 -2.77 1.50
C ALA A 123 -4.49 -2.16 2.72
N ALA A 124 -5.05 -1.09 3.27
CA ALA A 124 -4.43 -0.31 4.34
C ALA A 124 -5.45 0.01 5.42
N MET A 125 -5.01 -0.06 6.67
CA MET A 125 -5.82 0.25 7.83
C MET A 125 -5.33 1.55 8.45
N MET A 126 -6.18 2.58 8.40
CA MET A 126 -5.93 3.86 9.05
C MET A 126 -6.47 3.86 10.46
N TYR A 127 -5.75 4.49 11.35
CA TYR A 127 -6.19 4.82 12.71
C TYR A 127 -5.79 6.25 13.04
N SER A 128 -6.67 6.98 13.71
CA SER A 128 -6.36 8.31 14.22
C SER A 128 -7.02 8.53 15.58
N GLU A 129 -6.39 9.38 16.39
CA GLU A 129 -6.95 9.84 17.66
C GLU A 129 -6.39 11.22 18.03
N LEU A 130 -7.17 11.96 18.81
CA LEU A 130 -6.68 13.18 19.44
C LEU A 130 -5.88 12.83 20.69
N THR A 131 -4.70 13.42 20.82
CA THR A 131 -3.92 13.34 22.06
C THR A 131 -4.49 14.26 23.13
N ASP A 132 -4.10 14.06 24.39
CA ASP A 132 -4.51 14.91 25.53
C ASP A 132 -4.10 16.38 25.31
N ASP A 133 -3.01 16.63 24.59
CA ASP A 133 -2.52 17.96 24.22
C ASP A 133 -3.29 18.60 23.04
N GLY A 134 -4.22 17.87 22.43
CA GLY A 134 -4.98 18.31 21.27
C GLY A 134 -4.26 18.16 19.93
N ASP A 135 -3.15 17.46 19.89
CA ASP A 135 -2.45 17.04 18.68
C ASP A 135 -3.19 15.86 18.02
N LEU A 136 -2.81 15.50 16.82
CA LEU A 136 -3.38 14.36 16.10
C LEU A 136 -2.34 13.24 15.98
N TYR A 137 -2.61 12.10 16.63
CA TYR A 137 -1.92 10.86 16.32
C TYR A 137 -2.58 10.19 15.12
N VAL A 138 -1.77 9.72 14.17
CA VAL A 138 -2.23 8.96 12.99
C VAL A 138 -1.29 7.80 12.72
N SER A 139 -1.84 6.69 12.28
CA SER A 139 -1.07 5.56 11.80
C SER A 139 -1.72 4.89 10.60
N ILE A 140 -0.89 4.25 9.77
CA ILE A 140 -1.33 3.38 8.69
C ILE A 140 -0.62 2.04 8.81
N THR A 141 -1.39 0.96 8.72
CA THR A 141 -0.84 -0.38 8.60
C THR A 141 -1.18 -0.95 7.23
N ILE A 142 -0.15 -1.32 6.47
CA ILE A 142 -0.27 -2.03 5.21
C ILE A 142 0.05 -3.50 5.49
N PRO A 143 -0.95 -4.40 5.50
CA PRO A 143 -0.75 -5.78 5.96
C PRO A 143 -0.03 -6.67 4.95
N SER A 144 -0.08 -6.34 3.64
CA SER A 144 0.48 -7.19 2.58
C SER A 144 1.13 -6.34 1.48
N LEU A 145 2.18 -5.63 1.83
CA LEU A 145 2.97 -4.82 0.89
C LEU A 145 3.93 -5.72 0.10
N ILE A 146 3.72 -5.84 -1.21
CA ILE A 146 4.56 -6.65 -2.09
C ILE A 146 5.61 -5.74 -2.73
N VAL A 147 6.77 -5.68 -2.16
CA VAL A 147 7.92 -4.89 -2.65
C VAL A 147 9.20 -5.69 -2.71
N ALA A 148 10.08 -5.29 -3.62
CA ALA A 148 11.40 -5.85 -3.82
C ALA A 148 12.45 -4.75 -3.96
N THR A 149 13.67 -5.06 -3.56
CA THR A 149 14.86 -4.21 -3.75
C THR A 149 15.92 -4.89 -4.63
N TYR A 150 15.60 -6.12 -5.06
CA TYR A 150 16.47 -6.92 -5.92
C TYR A 150 15.65 -7.81 -6.85
N GLY A 151 16.09 -7.92 -8.11
CA GLY A 151 15.45 -8.74 -9.12
C GLY A 151 14.26 -8.06 -9.84
N GLY A 152 13.79 -8.69 -10.92
CA GLY A 152 12.70 -8.16 -11.73
C GLY A 152 12.97 -6.76 -12.28
N GLY A 153 11.97 -5.91 -12.26
CA GLY A 153 12.04 -4.53 -12.74
C GLY A 153 12.97 -3.60 -11.96
N THR A 154 13.40 -3.99 -10.76
CA THR A 154 14.29 -3.16 -9.91
C THR A 154 15.67 -2.93 -10.53
N GLY A 155 16.07 -3.76 -11.50
CA GLY A 155 17.36 -3.65 -12.19
C GLY A 155 17.33 -2.78 -13.47
N ILE A 156 16.15 -2.27 -13.86
CA ILE A 156 16.04 -1.35 -15.01
C ILE A 156 16.67 -0.01 -14.62
N GLY A 157 17.43 0.61 -15.54
CA GLY A 157 18.30 1.75 -15.25
C GLY A 157 17.70 2.84 -14.37
N THR A 158 16.63 3.49 -14.80
CA THR A 158 15.97 4.56 -14.04
C THR A 158 15.37 4.08 -12.71
N GLN A 159 14.76 2.90 -12.68
CA GLN A 159 14.16 2.31 -11.49
C GLN A 159 15.23 1.95 -10.44
N ARG A 160 16.36 1.46 -10.91
CA ARG A 160 17.53 1.22 -10.08
C ARG A 160 18.07 2.51 -9.48
N GLU A 161 18.22 3.57 -10.27
CA GLU A 161 18.66 4.89 -9.81
C GLU A 161 17.72 5.43 -8.72
N CYS A 162 16.40 5.28 -8.88
CA CYS A 162 15.43 5.67 -7.86
C CYS A 162 15.63 4.88 -6.55
N LEU A 163 15.87 3.57 -6.63
CA LEU A 163 16.15 2.76 -5.43
C LEU A 163 17.51 3.13 -4.81
N GLU A 164 18.52 3.43 -5.60
CA GLU A 164 19.85 3.88 -5.14
C GLU A 164 19.74 5.25 -4.44
N LEU A 165 18.94 6.17 -4.96
CA LEU A 165 18.66 7.47 -4.33
C LEU A 165 18.07 7.30 -2.92
N LEU A 166 17.22 6.29 -2.73
CA LEU A 166 16.63 5.94 -1.43
C LEU A 166 17.57 5.10 -0.55
N ASP A 167 18.76 4.75 -1.03
CA ASP A 167 19.66 3.75 -0.42
C ASP A 167 18.91 2.42 -0.16
N CYS A 168 18.14 1.97 -1.16
CA CYS A 168 17.28 0.78 -1.07
C CYS A 168 17.55 -0.25 -2.18
N TYR A 169 18.55 -0.08 -3.04
CA TYR A 169 18.88 -1.09 -4.04
C TYR A 169 19.73 -2.23 -3.46
N GLY A 170 19.36 -3.49 -3.75
CA GLY A 170 20.16 -4.66 -3.42
C GLY A 170 19.67 -5.44 -2.20
N ARG A 171 20.60 -6.18 -1.59
CA ARG A 171 20.31 -7.08 -0.46
C ARG A 171 20.13 -6.33 0.86
N ASP A 172 19.31 -6.91 1.74
CA ASP A 172 19.05 -6.44 3.11
C ASP A 172 18.46 -5.00 3.17
N ARG A 173 17.79 -4.57 2.09
CA ARG A 173 17.21 -3.22 1.96
C ARG A 173 15.67 -3.21 1.95
N VAL A 174 15.03 -4.34 1.79
CA VAL A 174 13.57 -4.40 1.55
C VAL A 174 12.75 -3.89 2.74
N TYR A 175 13.21 -4.04 3.97
CA TYR A 175 12.47 -3.53 5.13
C TYR A 175 12.52 -2.00 5.18
N LYS A 176 13.70 -1.40 4.98
CA LYS A 176 13.84 0.05 4.83
C LYS A 176 12.94 0.58 3.72
N PHE A 177 12.93 -0.10 2.57
CA PHE A 177 12.09 0.30 1.45
C PHE A 177 10.59 0.21 1.78
N ALA A 178 10.15 -0.83 2.48
CA ALA A 178 8.78 -0.98 2.93
C ALA A 178 8.36 0.14 3.90
N GLU A 179 9.24 0.55 4.82
CA GLU A 179 9.02 1.66 5.74
C GLU A 179 8.91 3.00 4.99
N ILE A 180 9.76 3.23 3.97
CA ILE A 180 9.67 4.43 3.12
C ILE A 180 8.33 4.45 2.38
N VAL A 181 7.92 3.34 1.77
CA VAL A 181 6.62 3.27 1.07
C VAL A 181 5.47 3.55 2.03
N ALA A 182 5.45 2.95 3.21
CA ALA A 182 4.42 3.20 4.20
C ALA A 182 4.39 4.67 4.67
N SER A 183 5.55 5.28 4.84
CA SER A 183 5.67 6.70 5.23
C SER A 183 5.17 7.64 4.13
N VAL A 184 5.47 7.36 2.86
CA VAL A 184 4.94 8.11 1.70
C VAL A 184 3.42 7.98 1.64
N VAL A 185 2.90 6.78 1.86
CA VAL A 185 1.45 6.54 1.88
C VAL A 185 0.80 7.30 3.02
N LEU A 186 1.35 7.24 4.24
CA LEU A 186 0.83 7.98 5.39
C LEU A 186 0.81 9.49 5.14
N ALA A 187 1.88 10.05 4.58
CA ALA A 187 1.94 11.46 4.23
C ALA A 187 0.84 11.86 3.22
N GLY A 188 0.60 11.01 2.21
CA GLY A 188 -0.47 11.21 1.24
C GLY A 188 -1.86 11.12 1.85
N GLU A 189 -2.09 10.18 2.78
CA GLU A 189 -3.36 10.05 3.50
C GLU A 189 -3.64 11.29 4.36
N ILE A 190 -2.64 11.79 5.10
CA ILE A 190 -2.76 13.02 5.91
C ILE A 190 -3.10 14.20 5.00
N SER A 191 -2.41 14.36 3.87
CA SER A 191 -2.65 15.44 2.92
C SER A 191 -4.08 15.40 2.37
N LEU A 192 -4.54 14.23 1.92
CA LEU A 192 -5.87 14.09 1.35
C LEU A 192 -6.98 14.23 2.40
N ALA A 193 -6.82 13.62 3.57
CA ALA A 193 -7.77 13.76 4.68
C ALA A 193 -7.91 15.22 5.12
N SER A 194 -6.81 15.97 5.14
CA SER A 194 -6.81 17.40 5.45
C SER A 194 -7.59 18.20 4.40
N ALA A 195 -7.33 17.97 3.11
CA ALA A 195 -8.01 18.65 2.02
C ALA A 195 -9.52 18.39 2.00
N ILE A 196 -9.93 17.15 2.30
CA ILE A 196 -11.36 16.80 2.40
C ILE A 196 -11.98 17.49 3.62
N SER A 197 -11.33 17.43 4.78
CA SER A 197 -11.85 17.96 6.03
C SER A 197 -11.90 19.50 6.07
N SER A 198 -11.02 20.19 5.33
CA SER A 198 -11.03 21.64 5.16
C SER A 198 -11.96 22.13 4.03
N SER A 199 -12.58 21.21 3.28
CA SER A 199 -13.35 21.50 2.06
C SER A 199 -12.52 22.07 0.88
N ASP A 200 -11.19 22.01 0.97
CA ASP A 200 -10.29 22.48 -0.10
C ASP A 200 -10.16 21.48 -1.26
N TRP A 201 -10.65 20.26 -1.10
CA TRP A 201 -10.52 19.21 -2.10
C TRP A 201 -11.17 19.57 -3.44
N VAL A 202 -12.41 20.09 -3.41
CA VAL A 202 -13.14 20.50 -4.62
C VAL A 202 -12.50 21.72 -5.26
N SER A 203 -12.24 22.77 -4.46
CA SER A 203 -11.65 24.02 -4.96
C SER A 203 -10.26 23.82 -5.57
N SER A 204 -9.44 22.94 -5.02
CA SER A 204 -8.15 22.58 -5.58
C SER A 204 -8.27 21.87 -6.94
N HIS A 205 -9.26 20.98 -7.11
CA HIS A 205 -9.51 20.32 -8.38
C HIS A 205 -10.07 21.28 -9.44
N GLU A 206 -10.89 22.25 -9.05
CA GLU A 206 -11.38 23.29 -9.95
C GLU A 206 -10.26 24.24 -10.38
N GLN A 207 -9.37 24.61 -9.48
CA GLN A 207 -8.29 25.55 -9.77
C GLN A 207 -7.12 24.93 -10.53
N TYR A 208 -6.73 23.69 -10.19
CA TYR A 208 -5.49 23.04 -10.67
C TYR A 208 -5.74 21.75 -11.45
N GLY A 209 -6.95 21.22 -11.43
CA GLY A 209 -7.33 19.97 -12.07
C GLY A 209 -7.55 20.06 -13.57
N ARG A 210 -7.88 18.90 -14.17
CA ARG A 210 -8.10 18.76 -15.62
C ARG A 210 -9.48 19.26 -16.11
N ASN A 211 -10.38 19.63 -15.22
CA ASN A 211 -11.75 20.03 -15.53
C ASN A 211 -11.87 21.54 -15.75
N ARG A 212 -10.93 22.14 -16.47
CA ARG A 212 -10.98 23.53 -16.90
C ARG A 212 -11.65 23.63 -18.25
#